data_4dc2add935aa8ed6a7ccf66745246df7
#
_entry.id   4dc2add935aa8ed6a7ccf66745246df7
#
_cell.length_a   1.000
_cell.length_b   1.000
_cell.length_c   1.000
_cell.angle_alpha   90.00
_cell.angle_beta   90.00
_cell.angle_gamma   90.00
#
_symmetry.space_group_name_H-M   'P 1'
#
loop_
_entity.id
_entity.type
_entity.pdbx_description
1 polymer ?
#
loop_
_entity_poly.entity_id
_entity_poly.type
_entity_poly.pdbx_seq_one_letter_code
_entity_poly.pdbx_strand_id
1 'polypeptide(L)'
;MTTATERTALVLGGTGFVGSHLLDRLVAEGWRVVVPTRRLQNARDLKLLPTVEIVVADVHDPKTLERLCAGKCLVVNLVGTLHSRPGTPYGPEFARVHVELPQKLAEACQAQDVHRLIHLSALGAAPDAPSQYLRSKADGEARIRAAGDGLDWTLLRPSAIFGPGDSFLNRFAALARLFPILPIGAAQAKLQPVYVGDVVEVILRAAATAKAAGQTYELAGPTVYTLAEIVAYAARTSGHPRRVVALPPRLARMQAWLLEHLLPNPPLTRDMLDSLSIDSVAHDEPLPFGLEPTPMEAIAPAYLANDTFRSRYVLWRMRARHG
;
A
#
# COMPACT_ATOMS: atom_id res chain seq x y z
N MET A 1 -14.18 -5.11 -38.60
CA MET A 1 -13.01 -5.12 -37.70
C MET A 1 -13.38 -4.25 -36.50
N THR A 2 -13.80 -4.84 -35.41
CA THR A 2 -14.08 -4.15 -34.16
C THR A 2 -12.74 -3.67 -33.62
N THR A 3 -12.48 -2.38 -33.63
CA THR A 3 -11.33 -1.77 -32.97
C THR A 3 -11.42 -2.13 -31.50
N ALA A 4 -10.55 -3.03 -31.03
CA ALA A 4 -10.43 -3.34 -29.63
C ALA A 4 -10.19 -2.00 -28.90
N THR A 5 -11.13 -1.59 -28.07
CA THR A 5 -11.00 -0.35 -27.28
C THR A 5 -9.71 -0.46 -26.48
N GLU A 6 -8.78 0.41 -26.75
CA GLU A 6 -7.44 0.39 -26.14
C GLU A 6 -7.58 0.56 -24.61
N ARG A 7 -7.17 -0.45 -23.84
CA ARG A 7 -7.24 -0.41 -22.37
C ARG A 7 -6.16 0.53 -21.83
N THR A 8 -6.57 1.69 -21.37
CA THR A 8 -5.65 2.72 -20.85
C THR A 8 -5.91 2.95 -19.37
N ALA A 9 -4.86 2.97 -18.56
CA ALA A 9 -4.94 3.21 -17.13
C ALA A 9 -4.01 4.34 -16.67
N LEU A 10 -4.42 5.05 -15.62
CA LEU A 10 -3.58 5.96 -14.85
C LEU A 10 -3.33 5.34 -13.48
N VAL A 11 -2.07 5.15 -13.09
CA VAL A 11 -1.71 4.57 -11.78
C VAL A 11 -0.89 5.59 -10.98
N LEU A 12 -1.55 6.28 -10.06
CA LEU A 12 -0.88 7.14 -9.09
C LEU A 12 -0.22 6.27 -8.02
N GLY A 13 1.06 6.54 -7.73
CA GLY A 13 1.84 5.68 -6.81
C GLY A 13 2.40 4.41 -7.47
N GLY A 14 2.39 4.33 -8.80
CA GLY A 14 2.90 3.19 -9.58
C GLY A 14 4.37 2.85 -9.32
N THR A 15 5.18 3.81 -8.88
CA THR A 15 6.59 3.59 -8.49
C THR A 15 6.75 3.02 -7.07
N GLY A 16 5.67 2.83 -6.33
CA GLY A 16 5.66 2.27 -4.98
C GLY A 16 5.58 0.75 -4.96
N PHE A 17 5.57 0.18 -3.74
CA PHE A 17 5.54 -1.26 -3.52
C PHE A 17 4.34 -1.97 -4.20
N VAL A 18 3.11 -1.57 -3.88
CA VAL A 18 1.91 -2.16 -4.51
C VAL A 18 1.85 -1.81 -6.00
N GLY A 19 2.26 -0.58 -6.33
CA GLY A 19 2.23 -0.07 -7.70
C GLY A 19 3.09 -0.88 -8.66
N SER A 20 4.33 -1.24 -8.28
CA SER A 20 5.22 -2.05 -9.14
C SER A 20 4.61 -3.41 -9.48
N HIS A 21 4.04 -4.11 -8.48
CA HIS A 21 3.35 -5.38 -8.69
C HIS A 21 2.09 -5.25 -9.56
N LEU A 22 1.34 -4.14 -9.38
CA LEU A 22 0.17 -3.87 -10.22
C LEU A 22 0.56 -3.61 -11.67
N LEU A 23 1.64 -2.85 -11.91
CA LEU A 23 2.11 -2.56 -13.26
C LEU A 23 2.53 -3.80 -14.02
N ASP A 24 3.24 -4.74 -13.38
CA ASP A 24 3.63 -6.01 -14.00
C ASP A 24 2.40 -6.79 -14.50
N ARG A 25 1.32 -6.81 -13.71
CA ARG A 25 0.08 -7.49 -14.07
C ARG A 25 -0.71 -6.75 -15.16
N LEU A 26 -0.83 -5.42 -15.07
CA LEU A 26 -1.52 -4.62 -16.09
C LEU A 26 -0.83 -4.75 -17.46
N VAL A 27 0.51 -4.71 -17.50
CA VAL A 27 1.27 -4.89 -18.72
C VAL A 27 1.08 -6.31 -19.30
N ALA A 28 1.10 -7.34 -18.45
CA ALA A 28 0.84 -8.73 -18.88
C ALA A 28 -0.57 -8.91 -19.46
N GLU A 29 -1.55 -8.11 -19.02
CA GLU A 29 -2.92 -8.10 -19.55
C GLU A 29 -3.11 -7.16 -20.75
N GLY A 30 -2.04 -6.55 -21.26
CA GLY A 30 -2.06 -5.69 -22.45
C GLY A 30 -2.57 -4.26 -22.21
N TRP A 31 -2.58 -3.77 -20.96
CA TRP A 31 -2.91 -2.39 -20.67
C TRP A 31 -1.78 -1.43 -21.08
N ARG A 32 -2.15 -0.25 -21.56
CA ARG A 32 -1.25 0.91 -21.60
C ARG A 32 -1.41 1.70 -20.32
N VAL A 33 -0.33 1.95 -19.61
CA VAL A 33 -0.38 2.55 -18.28
C VAL A 33 0.44 3.83 -18.22
N VAL A 34 -0.17 4.91 -17.76
CA VAL A 34 0.53 6.15 -17.43
C VAL A 34 0.84 6.18 -15.94
N VAL A 35 2.11 6.43 -15.62
CA VAL A 35 2.60 6.49 -14.24
C VAL A 35 3.22 7.86 -13.97
N PRO A 36 2.52 8.76 -13.27
CA PRO A 36 3.11 10.02 -12.84
C PRO A 36 4.12 9.80 -11.71
N THR A 37 5.25 10.48 -11.80
CA THR A 37 6.28 10.50 -10.76
C THR A 37 6.87 11.89 -10.58
N ARG A 38 7.25 12.21 -9.36
CA ARG A 38 7.98 13.48 -9.09
C ARG A 38 9.44 13.43 -9.52
N ARG A 39 10.02 12.23 -9.59
CA ARG A 39 11.45 12.02 -9.91
C ARG A 39 11.61 10.76 -10.77
N LEU A 40 12.18 10.91 -11.96
CA LEU A 40 12.46 9.78 -12.87
C LEU A 40 13.33 8.68 -12.26
N GLN A 41 14.15 9.04 -11.26
CA GLN A 41 15.00 8.07 -10.58
C GLN A 41 14.21 6.98 -9.85
N ASN A 42 13.00 7.29 -9.38
CA ASN A 42 12.12 6.33 -8.69
C ASN A 42 11.43 5.34 -9.66
N ALA A 43 11.52 5.60 -10.95
CA ALA A 43 10.85 4.82 -12.00
C ALA A 43 11.84 4.06 -12.89
N ARG A 44 13.10 3.84 -12.44
CA ARG A 44 14.14 3.21 -13.26
C ARG A 44 13.75 1.81 -13.73
N ASP A 45 13.21 1.00 -12.82
CA ASP A 45 12.84 -0.39 -13.11
C ASP A 45 11.60 -0.46 -14.01
N LEU A 46 10.74 0.56 -13.98
CA LEU A 46 9.53 0.63 -14.81
C LEU A 46 9.82 0.91 -16.30
N LYS A 47 11.01 1.43 -16.63
CA LYS A 47 11.41 1.69 -18.02
C LYS A 47 11.54 0.42 -18.86
N LEU A 48 11.61 -0.73 -18.21
CA LEU A 48 11.68 -2.05 -18.90
C LEU A 48 10.29 -2.57 -19.31
N LEU A 49 9.22 -1.93 -18.85
CA LEU A 49 7.84 -2.31 -19.16
C LEU A 49 7.38 -1.60 -20.45
N PRO A 50 7.12 -2.35 -21.55
CA PRO A 50 6.97 -1.75 -22.88
C PRO A 50 5.73 -0.89 -23.07
N THR A 51 4.68 -1.09 -22.23
CA THR A 51 3.41 -0.34 -22.33
C THR A 51 3.22 0.66 -21.17
N VAL A 52 4.29 0.96 -20.41
CA VAL A 52 4.26 1.92 -19.31
C VAL A 52 4.90 3.23 -19.76
N GLU A 53 4.12 4.29 -19.72
CA GLU A 53 4.57 5.66 -19.93
C GLU A 53 4.83 6.35 -18.59
N ILE A 54 6.06 6.81 -18.37
CA ILE A 54 6.45 7.53 -17.16
C ILE A 54 6.41 9.02 -17.42
N VAL A 55 5.57 9.74 -16.66
CA VAL A 55 5.40 11.19 -16.79
C VAL A 55 5.92 11.89 -15.53
N VAL A 56 6.83 12.85 -15.69
CA VAL A 56 7.23 13.72 -14.56
C VAL A 56 6.13 14.75 -14.34
N ALA A 57 5.43 14.65 -13.22
CA ALA A 57 4.27 15.49 -12.94
C ALA A 57 4.03 15.67 -11.44
N ASP A 58 3.48 16.82 -11.05
CA ASP A 58 2.92 17.03 -9.72
C ASP A 58 1.42 16.67 -9.74
N VAL A 59 1.09 15.56 -9.11
CA VAL A 59 -0.29 15.06 -8.98
C VAL A 59 -1.16 15.88 -8.01
N HIS A 60 -0.60 16.89 -7.34
CA HIS A 60 -1.36 17.81 -6.49
C HIS A 60 -1.89 19.03 -7.25
N ASP A 61 -1.42 19.28 -8.50
CA ASP A 61 -1.96 20.29 -9.38
C ASP A 61 -3.20 19.77 -10.12
N PRO A 62 -4.39 20.40 -9.94
CA PRO A 62 -5.63 19.94 -10.56
C PRO A 62 -5.58 19.84 -12.09
N LYS A 63 -4.99 20.84 -12.77
CA LYS A 63 -4.87 20.85 -14.23
C LYS A 63 -3.99 19.72 -14.75
N THR A 64 -2.97 19.35 -13.99
CA THR A 64 -2.12 18.21 -14.30
C THR A 64 -2.91 16.89 -14.14
N LEU A 65 -3.72 16.75 -13.08
CA LEU A 65 -4.57 15.57 -12.89
C LEU A 65 -5.58 15.43 -14.04
N GLU A 66 -6.29 16.50 -14.41
CA GLU A 66 -7.24 16.49 -15.53
C GLU A 66 -6.57 15.99 -16.82
N ARG A 67 -5.40 16.55 -17.16
CA ARG A 67 -4.64 16.12 -18.33
C ARG A 67 -4.22 14.65 -18.28
N LEU A 68 -3.84 14.14 -17.09
CA LEU A 68 -3.44 12.75 -16.89
C LEU A 68 -4.65 11.81 -16.97
N CYS A 69 -5.83 12.22 -16.51
CA CYS A 69 -7.06 11.45 -16.56
C CYS A 69 -7.65 11.38 -17.98
N ALA A 70 -7.36 12.35 -18.84
CA ALA A 70 -7.93 12.42 -20.19
C ALA A 70 -7.72 11.11 -20.97
N GLY A 71 -8.84 10.53 -21.46
CA GLY A 71 -8.86 9.30 -22.26
C GLY A 71 -8.45 8.02 -21.49
N LYS A 72 -8.55 7.99 -20.16
CA LYS A 72 -8.29 6.80 -19.37
C LYS A 72 -9.59 6.04 -19.07
N CYS A 73 -9.54 4.71 -19.16
CA CYS A 73 -10.64 3.83 -18.78
C CYS A 73 -10.63 3.49 -17.30
N LEU A 74 -9.43 3.53 -16.68
CA LEU A 74 -9.21 3.15 -15.29
C LEU A 74 -8.24 4.11 -14.62
N VAL A 75 -8.56 4.54 -13.41
CA VAL A 75 -7.65 5.28 -12.53
C VAL A 75 -7.46 4.52 -11.23
N VAL A 76 -6.21 4.31 -10.83
CA VAL A 76 -5.88 3.64 -9.59
C VAL A 76 -5.04 4.58 -8.72
N ASN A 77 -5.53 4.87 -7.52
CA ASN A 77 -4.80 5.70 -6.55
C ASN A 77 -4.20 4.85 -5.43
N LEU A 78 -2.89 4.67 -5.49
CA LEU A 78 -2.08 3.95 -4.50
C LEU A 78 -1.20 4.91 -3.67
N VAL A 79 -1.36 6.23 -3.84
CA VAL A 79 -0.54 7.21 -3.13
C VAL A 79 -0.92 7.23 -1.66
N GLY A 80 0.08 7.11 -0.80
CA GLY A 80 -0.08 7.19 0.64
C GLY A 80 1.23 7.55 1.32
N THR A 81 1.13 8.01 2.56
CA THR A 81 2.27 8.24 3.45
C THR A 81 1.93 7.76 4.86
N LEU A 82 2.93 7.28 5.59
CA LEU A 82 2.80 6.90 7.00
C LEU A 82 3.37 7.97 7.94
N HIS A 83 3.84 9.09 7.37
CA HIS A 83 4.50 10.15 8.12
C HIS A 83 3.85 11.48 7.82
N SER A 84 3.55 12.21 8.88
CA SER A 84 3.14 13.61 8.83
C SER A 84 3.61 14.31 10.10
N ARG A 85 3.83 15.63 10.00
CA ARG A 85 3.94 16.47 11.19
C ARG A 85 2.63 16.40 11.97
N PRO A 86 2.67 16.53 13.30
CA PRO A 86 1.45 16.56 14.10
C PRO A 86 0.50 17.71 13.69
N GLY A 87 -0.81 17.44 13.75
CA GLY A 87 -1.85 18.43 13.44
C GLY A 87 -3.21 18.00 13.96
N THR A 88 -4.22 18.87 13.85
CA THR A 88 -5.60 18.60 14.27
C THR A 88 -6.56 18.93 13.12
N PRO A 89 -7.41 17.99 12.68
CA PRO A 89 -7.58 16.60 13.12
C PRO A 89 -6.42 15.68 12.73
N TYR A 90 -5.57 16.07 11.77
CA TYR A 90 -4.36 15.38 11.31
C TYR A 90 -3.37 16.38 10.71
N GLY A 91 -2.10 15.96 10.56
CA GLY A 91 -1.04 16.82 10.05
C GLY A 91 -1.14 17.12 8.55
N PRO A 92 -0.39 18.15 8.08
CA PRO A 92 -0.53 18.68 6.72
C PRO A 92 -0.15 17.69 5.62
N GLU A 93 0.81 16.79 5.87
CA GLU A 93 1.19 15.78 4.88
C GLU A 93 0.08 14.74 4.70
N PHE A 94 -0.62 14.35 5.78
CA PHE A 94 -1.81 13.50 5.72
C PHE A 94 -2.96 14.21 5.00
N ALA A 95 -3.24 15.47 5.34
CA ALA A 95 -4.28 16.27 4.67
C ALA A 95 -4.05 16.30 3.15
N ARG A 96 -2.83 16.67 2.74
CA ARG A 96 -2.46 16.80 1.33
C ARG A 96 -2.57 15.49 0.55
N VAL A 97 -2.07 14.39 1.14
CA VAL A 97 -1.93 13.10 0.44
C VAL A 97 -3.19 12.25 0.54
N HIS A 98 -3.83 12.21 1.70
CA HIS A 98 -4.94 11.29 1.96
C HIS A 98 -6.32 11.93 1.75
N VAL A 99 -6.43 13.26 1.75
CA VAL A 99 -7.73 13.94 1.66
C VAL A 99 -7.83 14.79 0.40
N GLU A 100 -6.91 15.76 0.22
CA GLU A 100 -6.97 16.66 -0.92
C GLU A 100 -6.69 15.96 -2.26
N LEU A 101 -5.70 15.05 -2.31
CA LEU A 101 -5.39 14.33 -3.54
C LEU A 101 -6.54 13.42 -3.99
N PRO A 102 -7.16 12.57 -3.15
CA PRO A 102 -8.33 11.81 -3.54
C PRO A 102 -9.49 12.67 -4.02
N GLN A 103 -9.76 13.81 -3.37
CA GLN A 103 -10.78 14.76 -3.80
C GLN A 103 -10.51 15.29 -5.22
N LYS A 104 -9.33 15.89 -5.42
CA LYS A 104 -8.92 16.43 -6.73
C LYS A 104 -8.93 15.36 -7.83
N LEU A 105 -8.56 14.12 -7.47
CA LEU A 105 -8.57 13.01 -8.41
C LEU A 105 -9.99 12.61 -8.82
N ALA A 106 -10.92 12.55 -7.87
CA ALA A 106 -12.33 12.28 -8.16
C ALA A 106 -12.92 13.38 -9.06
N GLU A 107 -12.66 14.65 -8.75
CA GLU A 107 -13.05 15.80 -9.57
C GLU A 107 -12.47 15.72 -11.00
N ALA A 108 -11.16 15.37 -11.13
CA ALA A 108 -10.51 15.20 -12.42
C ALA A 108 -11.07 14.03 -13.23
N CYS A 109 -11.39 12.91 -12.57
CA CYS A 109 -12.04 11.78 -13.21
C CYS A 109 -13.41 12.18 -13.81
N GLN A 110 -14.23 12.88 -13.05
CA GLN A 110 -15.52 13.37 -13.52
C GLN A 110 -15.40 14.36 -14.68
N ALA A 111 -14.46 15.32 -14.58
CA ALA A 111 -14.22 16.31 -15.63
C ALA A 111 -13.73 15.69 -16.96
N GLN A 112 -13.16 14.49 -16.93
CA GLN A 112 -12.61 13.78 -18.08
C GLN A 112 -13.37 12.49 -18.46
N ASP A 113 -14.59 12.32 -17.95
CA ASP A 113 -15.45 11.15 -18.20
C ASP A 113 -14.76 9.82 -17.88
N VAL A 114 -13.89 9.80 -16.86
CA VAL A 114 -13.30 8.56 -16.35
C VAL A 114 -14.27 7.94 -15.36
N HIS A 115 -14.94 6.87 -15.75
CA HIS A 115 -15.95 6.25 -14.88
C HIS A 115 -15.34 5.40 -13.76
N ARG A 116 -14.16 4.78 -13.95
CA ARG A 116 -13.64 3.79 -13.01
C ARG A 116 -12.48 4.30 -12.17
N LEU A 117 -12.69 4.44 -10.84
CA LEU A 117 -11.68 4.83 -9.85
C LEU A 117 -11.52 3.75 -8.79
N ILE A 118 -10.30 3.24 -8.58
CA ILE A 118 -9.96 2.35 -7.46
C ILE A 118 -9.01 3.08 -6.53
N HIS A 119 -9.35 3.13 -5.24
CA HIS A 119 -8.55 3.84 -4.23
C HIS A 119 -8.13 2.90 -3.10
N LEU A 120 -6.82 2.90 -2.81
CA LEU A 120 -6.24 2.14 -1.70
C LEU A 120 -6.29 2.95 -0.41
N SER A 121 -7.19 2.55 0.49
CA SER A 121 -7.35 3.09 1.84
C SER A 121 -6.57 2.24 2.87
N ALA A 122 -7.11 2.04 4.04
CA ALA A 122 -6.55 1.20 5.11
C ALA A 122 -7.64 0.58 5.95
N LEU A 123 -7.42 -0.64 6.43
CA LEU A 123 -8.29 -1.30 7.39
C LEU A 123 -8.30 -0.50 8.70
N GLY A 124 -9.48 -0.33 9.30
CA GLY A 124 -9.67 0.51 10.47
C GLY A 124 -9.81 2.01 10.18
N ALA A 125 -9.87 2.44 8.90
CA ALA A 125 -10.15 3.84 8.56
C ALA A 125 -11.53 4.25 9.05
N ALA A 126 -11.58 5.19 10.01
CA ALA A 126 -12.81 5.74 10.61
C ALA A 126 -12.59 7.20 11.04
N PRO A 127 -13.63 8.04 11.05
CA PRO A 127 -13.50 9.46 11.43
C PRO A 127 -13.03 9.66 12.87
N ASP A 128 -13.37 8.74 13.76
CA ASP A 128 -13.04 8.69 15.19
C ASP A 128 -11.85 7.76 15.52
N ALA A 129 -11.15 7.25 14.51
CA ALA A 129 -9.99 6.38 14.71
C ALA A 129 -8.90 7.06 15.57
N PRO A 130 -8.16 6.29 16.38
CA PRO A 130 -7.20 6.85 17.33
C PRO A 130 -6.04 7.58 16.66
N SER A 131 -5.59 7.12 15.48
CA SER A 131 -4.48 7.73 14.76
C SER A 131 -4.92 8.78 13.75
N GLN A 132 -4.08 9.79 13.55
CA GLN A 132 -4.26 10.80 12.51
C GLN A 132 -4.26 10.17 11.10
N TYR A 133 -3.41 9.15 10.90
CA TYR A 133 -3.34 8.38 9.66
C TYR A 133 -4.71 7.78 9.30
N LEU A 134 -5.32 7.03 10.19
CA LEU A 134 -6.60 6.35 9.92
C LEU A 134 -7.76 7.36 9.73
N ARG A 135 -7.79 8.45 10.53
CA ARG A 135 -8.78 9.52 10.35
C ARG A 135 -8.63 10.19 8.99
N SER A 136 -7.40 10.49 8.57
CA SER A 136 -7.16 11.11 7.26
C SER A 136 -7.53 10.18 6.09
N LYS A 137 -7.34 8.85 6.25
CA LYS A 137 -7.80 7.87 5.27
C LYS A 137 -9.33 7.85 5.17
N ALA A 138 -10.04 7.87 6.30
CA ALA A 138 -11.50 7.93 6.31
C ALA A 138 -12.05 9.19 5.62
N ASP A 139 -11.44 10.36 5.87
CA ASP A 139 -11.83 11.60 5.22
C ASP A 139 -11.57 11.56 3.71
N GLY A 140 -10.46 10.94 3.27
CA GLY A 140 -10.20 10.72 1.85
C GLY A 140 -11.25 9.84 1.18
N GLU A 141 -11.67 8.76 1.84
CA GLU A 141 -12.78 7.93 1.39
C GLU A 141 -14.09 8.71 1.27
N ALA A 142 -14.37 9.56 2.27
CA ALA A 142 -15.56 10.42 2.26
C ALA A 142 -15.55 11.39 1.07
N ARG A 143 -14.38 11.95 0.71
CA ARG A 143 -14.24 12.82 -0.48
C ARG A 143 -14.52 12.08 -1.79
N ILE A 144 -14.06 10.83 -1.92
CA ILE A 144 -14.35 10.01 -3.11
C ILE A 144 -15.84 9.66 -3.16
N ARG A 145 -16.45 9.24 -2.04
CA ARG A 145 -17.90 8.94 -2.00
C ARG A 145 -18.75 10.16 -2.34
N ALA A 146 -18.30 11.36 -1.97
CA ALA A 146 -19.02 12.61 -2.27
C ALA A 146 -19.05 12.97 -3.77
N ALA A 147 -18.24 12.31 -4.61
CA ALA A 147 -18.32 12.46 -6.07
C ALA A 147 -19.69 11.97 -6.64
N GLY A 148 -20.42 11.13 -5.90
CA GLY A 148 -21.77 10.70 -6.29
C GLY A 148 -21.81 9.73 -7.47
N ASP A 149 -22.95 9.68 -8.14
CA ASP A 149 -23.28 8.67 -9.16
C ASP A 149 -22.49 8.79 -10.48
N GLY A 150 -21.72 9.86 -10.66
CA GLY A 150 -20.90 10.08 -11.86
C GLY A 150 -19.55 9.34 -11.88
N LEU A 151 -19.23 8.61 -10.82
CA LEU A 151 -17.94 7.93 -10.67
C LEU A 151 -18.10 6.55 -10.01
N ASP A 152 -17.79 5.51 -10.76
CA ASP A 152 -17.77 4.13 -10.29
C ASP A 152 -16.53 3.90 -9.43
N TRP A 153 -16.56 4.38 -8.19
CA TRP A 153 -15.45 4.21 -7.27
C TRP A 153 -15.47 2.84 -6.57
N THR A 154 -14.28 2.33 -6.23
CA THR A 154 -14.10 1.19 -5.32
C THR A 154 -13.03 1.55 -4.30
N LEU A 155 -13.33 1.36 -3.02
CA LEU A 155 -12.40 1.58 -1.92
C LEU A 155 -11.89 0.24 -1.42
N LEU A 156 -10.57 0.12 -1.31
CA LEU A 156 -9.90 -1.07 -0.80
C LEU A 156 -9.23 -0.74 0.53
N ARG A 157 -9.55 -1.46 1.58
CA ARG A 157 -9.04 -1.31 2.94
C ARG A 157 -8.13 -2.49 3.32
N PRO A 158 -6.88 -2.50 2.90
CA PRO A 158 -5.97 -3.58 3.28
C PRO A 158 -5.53 -3.48 4.74
N SER A 159 -5.29 -4.63 5.36
CA SER A 159 -4.42 -4.78 6.51
C SER A 159 -2.96 -4.54 6.10
N ALA A 160 -1.98 -4.92 6.92
CA ALA A 160 -0.58 -4.79 6.57
C ALA A 160 -0.24 -5.60 5.31
N ILE A 161 0.21 -4.93 4.25
CA ILE A 161 0.55 -5.58 2.98
C ILE A 161 1.99 -6.10 3.04
N PHE A 162 2.21 -7.37 2.70
CA PHE A 162 3.52 -8.00 2.64
C PHE A 162 3.82 -8.59 1.25
N GLY A 163 5.10 -8.80 0.96
CA GLY A 163 5.55 -9.42 -0.28
C GLY A 163 6.94 -8.98 -0.70
N PRO A 164 7.47 -9.47 -1.82
CA PRO A 164 8.78 -9.08 -2.32
C PRO A 164 8.89 -7.56 -2.48
N GLY A 165 9.86 -6.93 -1.78
CA GLY A 165 10.05 -5.48 -1.80
C GLY A 165 9.23 -4.69 -0.78
N ASP A 166 8.48 -5.34 0.13
CA ASP A 166 7.78 -4.66 1.21
C ASP A 166 8.75 -3.95 2.17
N SER A 167 8.24 -2.93 2.85
CA SER A 167 8.94 -2.27 3.94
C SER A 167 8.54 -2.81 5.32
N PHE A 168 7.58 -3.73 5.39
CA PHE A 168 7.03 -4.23 6.65
C PHE A 168 7.86 -5.39 7.22
N LEU A 169 7.85 -6.57 6.58
CA LEU A 169 8.63 -7.72 7.03
C LEU A 169 10.13 -7.52 6.84
N ASN A 170 10.55 -6.91 5.73
CA ASN A 170 11.95 -6.61 5.46
C ASN A 170 12.59 -5.69 6.51
N ARG A 171 11.83 -4.74 7.08
CA ARG A 171 12.32 -3.88 8.17
C ARG A 171 12.62 -4.69 9.43
N PHE A 172 11.73 -5.58 9.83
CA PHE A 172 11.95 -6.44 11.00
C PHE A 172 13.10 -7.42 10.77
N ALA A 173 13.22 -8.00 9.59
CA ALA A 173 14.37 -8.82 9.21
C ALA A 173 15.69 -8.04 9.29
N ALA A 174 15.73 -6.80 8.82
CA ALA A 174 16.90 -5.94 8.90
C ALA A 174 17.26 -5.59 10.36
N LEU A 175 16.28 -5.28 11.20
CA LEU A 175 16.50 -5.04 12.63
C LEU A 175 17.03 -6.29 13.35
N ALA A 176 16.51 -7.49 13.00
CA ALA A 176 16.98 -8.75 13.58
C ALA A 176 18.45 -9.06 13.24
N ARG A 177 18.95 -8.58 12.10
CA ARG A 177 20.38 -8.70 11.74
C ARG A 177 21.27 -7.83 12.61
N LEU A 178 20.79 -6.64 13.00
CA LEU A 178 21.58 -5.63 13.70
C LEU A 178 21.50 -5.77 15.23
N PHE A 179 20.36 -6.18 15.76
CA PHE A 179 20.12 -6.16 17.20
C PHE A 179 19.88 -7.57 17.77
N PRO A 180 20.49 -7.91 18.91
CA PRO A 180 20.30 -9.22 19.56
C PRO A 180 18.92 -9.36 20.23
N ILE A 181 18.28 -8.25 20.57
CA ILE A 181 16.95 -8.17 21.18
C ILE A 181 16.15 -7.13 20.40
N LEU A 182 14.85 -7.43 20.17
CA LEU A 182 13.92 -6.57 19.46
C LEU A 182 12.86 -6.03 20.43
N PRO A 183 13.08 -4.84 21.01
CA PRO A 183 12.07 -4.20 21.84
C PRO A 183 10.99 -3.57 20.95
N ILE A 184 9.74 -4.01 21.10
CA ILE A 184 8.62 -3.53 20.28
C ILE A 184 7.48 -2.98 21.13
N GLY A 185 6.93 -1.84 20.72
CA GLY A 185 5.67 -1.33 21.22
C GLY A 185 4.49 -2.06 20.60
N ALA A 186 3.33 -2.02 21.25
CA ALA A 186 2.07 -2.62 20.78
C ALA A 186 2.22 -4.11 20.38
N ALA A 187 3.02 -4.88 21.14
CA ALA A 187 3.37 -6.27 20.84
C ALA A 187 2.16 -7.19 20.64
N GLN A 188 1.03 -6.89 21.32
CA GLN A 188 -0.21 -7.66 21.31
C GLN A 188 -1.22 -7.18 20.25
N ALA A 189 -0.90 -6.09 19.50
CA ALA A 189 -1.75 -5.62 18.42
C ALA A 189 -1.95 -6.72 17.37
N LYS A 190 -3.20 -6.99 17.02
CA LYS A 190 -3.55 -8.03 16.06
C LYS A 190 -3.57 -7.45 14.65
N LEU A 191 -2.89 -8.12 13.75
CA LEU A 191 -2.87 -7.82 12.33
C LEU A 191 -3.19 -9.07 11.54
N GLN A 192 -3.77 -8.89 10.37
CA GLN A 192 -4.09 -9.97 9.43
C GLN A 192 -3.42 -9.68 8.08
N PRO A 193 -2.08 -9.86 7.97
CA PRO A 193 -1.30 -9.42 6.82
C PRO A 193 -1.80 -10.02 5.52
N VAL A 194 -1.94 -9.18 4.49
CA VAL A 194 -2.39 -9.57 3.14
C VAL A 194 -1.24 -9.58 2.15
N TYR A 195 -1.20 -10.58 1.28
CA TYR A 195 -0.19 -10.68 0.22
C TYR A 195 -0.42 -9.62 -0.86
N VAL A 196 0.64 -8.95 -1.31
CA VAL A 196 0.56 -7.92 -2.35
C VAL A 196 -0.03 -8.44 -3.67
N GLY A 197 0.24 -9.70 -4.02
CA GLY A 197 -0.34 -10.34 -5.20
C GLY A 197 -1.85 -10.46 -5.11
N ASP A 198 -2.39 -10.76 -3.93
CA ASP A 198 -3.84 -10.84 -3.70
C ASP A 198 -4.47 -9.45 -3.79
N VAL A 199 -3.81 -8.42 -3.23
CA VAL A 199 -4.27 -7.02 -3.36
C VAL A 199 -4.34 -6.60 -4.83
N VAL A 200 -3.32 -6.94 -5.63
CA VAL A 200 -3.28 -6.66 -7.07
C VAL A 200 -4.39 -7.40 -7.80
N GLU A 201 -4.61 -8.68 -7.49
CA GLU A 201 -5.70 -9.46 -8.09
C GLU A 201 -7.08 -8.86 -7.77
N VAL A 202 -7.29 -8.39 -6.52
CA VAL A 202 -8.52 -7.67 -6.15
C VAL A 202 -8.68 -6.38 -6.96
N ILE A 203 -7.61 -5.60 -7.17
CA ILE A 203 -7.65 -4.38 -8.00
C ILE A 203 -8.10 -4.73 -9.42
N LEU A 204 -7.52 -5.75 -10.03
CA LEU A 204 -7.86 -6.17 -11.40
C LEU A 204 -9.31 -6.66 -11.51
N ARG A 205 -9.76 -7.48 -10.58
CA ARG A 205 -11.16 -7.95 -10.55
C ARG A 205 -12.14 -6.83 -10.29
N ALA A 206 -11.81 -5.92 -9.39
CA ALA A 206 -12.61 -4.73 -9.14
C ALA A 206 -12.69 -3.86 -10.40
N ALA A 207 -11.60 -3.69 -11.15
CA ALA A 207 -11.62 -2.95 -12.42
C ALA A 207 -12.53 -3.59 -13.49
N ALA A 208 -12.61 -4.92 -13.51
CA ALA A 208 -13.38 -5.67 -14.50
C ALA A 208 -14.85 -5.91 -14.10
N THR A 209 -15.23 -5.65 -12.84
CA THR A 209 -16.54 -6.04 -12.30
C THR A 209 -17.40 -4.81 -12.01
N ALA A 210 -18.50 -4.64 -12.74
CA ALA A 210 -19.43 -3.52 -12.53
C ALA A 210 -20.01 -3.50 -11.10
N LYS A 211 -20.28 -4.67 -10.50
CA LYS A 211 -20.78 -4.79 -9.12
C LYS A 211 -19.83 -4.23 -8.05
N ALA A 212 -18.57 -3.99 -8.39
CA ALA A 212 -17.61 -3.39 -7.47
C ALA A 212 -17.72 -1.85 -7.40
N ALA A 213 -18.52 -1.24 -8.27
CA ALA A 213 -18.85 0.19 -8.22
C ALA A 213 -19.61 0.52 -6.93
N GLY A 214 -19.19 1.60 -6.25
CA GLY A 214 -19.78 2.05 -4.99
C GLY A 214 -19.47 1.15 -3.78
N GLN A 215 -18.57 0.18 -3.92
CA GLN A 215 -18.26 -0.78 -2.86
C GLN A 215 -16.97 -0.45 -2.12
N THR A 216 -16.94 -0.87 -0.84
CA THR A 216 -15.75 -0.84 0.00
C THR A 216 -15.43 -2.27 0.42
N TYR A 217 -14.20 -2.72 0.17
CA TYR A 217 -13.74 -4.07 0.52
C TYR A 217 -12.59 -4.01 1.51
N GLU A 218 -12.70 -4.81 2.56
CA GLU A 218 -11.59 -5.10 3.47
C GLU A 218 -10.71 -6.19 2.85
N LEU A 219 -9.38 -6.06 2.96
CA LEU A 219 -8.43 -7.01 2.39
C LEU A 219 -7.50 -7.50 3.48
N ALA A 220 -7.55 -8.79 3.75
CA ALA A 220 -6.76 -9.44 4.78
C ALA A 220 -6.24 -10.80 4.32
N GLY A 221 -5.23 -11.31 5.02
CA GLY A 221 -4.72 -12.66 4.82
C GLY A 221 -5.55 -13.72 5.54
N PRO A 222 -5.16 -15.00 5.46
CA PRO A 222 -5.93 -16.08 6.06
C PRO A 222 -5.78 -16.18 7.58
N THR A 223 -4.73 -15.59 8.17
CA THR A 223 -4.37 -15.79 9.57
C THR A 223 -4.13 -14.47 10.28
N VAL A 224 -4.66 -14.39 11.51
CA VAL A 224 -4.43 -13.27 12.43
C VAL A 224 -3.20 -13.57 13.27
N TYR A 225 -2.29 -12.59 13.34
CA TYR A 225 -1.07 -12.65 14.15
C TYR A 225 -1.00 -11.45 15.09
N THR A 226 -0.36 -11.62 16.23
CA THR A 226 0.13 -10.48 17.00
C THR A 226 1.35 -9.85 16.31
N LEU A 227 1.59 -8.58 16.54
CA LEU A 227 2.81 -7.91 16.02
C LEU A 227 4.08 -8.62 16.52
N ALA A 228 4.07 -9.13 17.76
CA ALA A 228 5.20 -9.90 18.30
C ALA A 228 5.48 -11.19 17.51
N GLU A 229 4.44 -11.92 17.11
CA GLU A 229 4.55 -13.13 16.28
C GLU A 229 5.09 -12.80 14.89
N ILE A 230 4.62 -11.73 14.26
CA ILE A 230 5.10 -11.26 12.95
C ILE A 230 6.59 -10.92 13.02
N VAL A 231 7.01 -10.16 14.05
CA VAL A 231 8.42 -9.78 14.24
C VAL A 231 9.30 -11.00 14.50
N ALA A 232 8.85 -11.92 15.36
CA ALA A 232 9.56 -13.16 15.63
C ALA A 232 9.65 -14.07 14.39
N TYR A 233 8.57 -14.12 13.60
CA TYR A 233 8.55 -14.84 12.32
C TYR A 233 9.56 -14.25 11.33
N ALA A 234 9.55 -12.95 11.09
CA ALA A 234 10.49 -12.28 10.19
C ALA A 234 11.95 -12.49 10.63
N ALA A 235 12.23 -12.42 11.93
CA ALA A 235 13.55 -12.68 12.50
C ALA A 235 14.01 -14.13 12.26
N ARG A 236 13.16 -15.13 12.51
CA ARG A 236 13.49 -16.55 12.25
C ARG A 236 13.70 -16.82 10.76
N THR A 237 12.77 -16.36 9.93
CA THR A 237 12.80 -16.61 8.48
C THR A 237 13.99 -15.95 7.81
N SER A 238 14.47 -14.80 8.33
CA SER A 238 15.69 -14.16 7.83
C SER A 238 16.99 -14.81 8.34
N GLY A 239 16.93 -15.92 9.05
CA GLY A 239 18.09 -16.63 9.60
C GLY A 239 18.68 -16.00 10.87
N HIS A 240 17.99 -15.02 11.46
CA HIS A 240 18.45 -14.31 12.67
C HIS A 240 17.39 -14.38 13.77
N PRO A 241 17.15 -15.58 14.39
CA PRO A 241 16.17 -15.69 15.45
C PRO A 241 16.59 -14.79 16.63
N ARG A 242 15.68 -13.91 17.05
CA ARG A 242 15.92 -12.92 18.10
C ARG A 242 14.82 -12.95 19.13
N ARG A 243 15.15 -12.57 20.35
CA ARG A 243 14.16 -12.40 21.40
C ARG A 243 13.38 -11.12 21.17
N VAL A 244 12.08 -11.24 20.99
CA VAL A 244 11.16 -10.11 20.92
C VAL A 244 10.70 -9.78 22.35
N VAL A 245 10.80 -8.52 22.74
CA VAL A 245 10.44 -8.05 24.09
C VAL A 245 9.36 -6.98 23.96
N ALA A 246 8.21 -7.22 24.53
CA ALA A 246 7.13 -6.26 24.60
C ALA A 246 7.50 -5.07 25.48
N LEU A 247 7.39 -3.86 24.96
CA LEU A 247 7.58 -2.65 25.74
C LEU A 247 6.26 -2.21 26.39
N PRO A 248 6.28 -1.79 27.64
CA PRO A 248 5.16 -1.09 28.24
C PRO A 248 4.76 0.14 27.42
N PRO A 249 3.48 0.53 27.37
CA PRO A 249 3.00 1.62 26.50
C PRO A 249 3.76 2.94 26.69
N ARG A 250 4.11 3.29 27.91
CA ARG A 250 4.90 4.51 28.21
C ARG A 250 6.29 4.49 27.58
N LEU A 251 6.99 3.35 27.66
CA LEU A 251 8.31 3.19 27.07
C LEU A 251 8.24 3.12 25.53
N ALA A 252 7.23 2.48 24.98
CA ALA A 252 6.98 2.46 23.54
C ALA A 252 6.74 3.86 22.98
N ARG A 253 5.94 4.70 23.66
CA ARG A 253 5.71 6.09 23.24
C ARG A 253 6.97 6.96 23.38
N MET A 254 7.78 6.74 24.42
CA MET A 254 9.09 7.41 24.58
C MET A 254 10.05 7.00 23.46
N GLN A 255 10.12 5.70 23.12
CA GLN A 255 10.92 5.20 22.00
C GLN A 255 10.49 5.84 20.68
N ALA A 256 9.18 5.87 20.39
CA ALA A 256 8.64 6.49 19.19
C ALA A 256 8.97 7.99 19.13
N TRP A 257 8.80 8.72 20.23
CA TRP A 257 9.16 10.12 20.35
C TRP A 257 10.66 10.37 20.05
N LEU A 258 11.52 9.55 20.61
CA LEU A 258 12.97 9.66 20.35
C LEU A 258 13.31 9.43 18.88
N LEU A 259 12.72 8.40 18.25
CA LEU A 259 12.94 8.09 16.84
C LEU A 259 12.41 9.19 15.92
N GLU A 260 11.27 9.81 16.25
CA GLU A 260 10.69 10.94 15.50
C GLU A 260 11.63 12.17 15.49
N HIS A 261 12.41 12.39 16.54
CA HIS A 261 13.34 13.53 16.65
C HIS A 261 14.73 13.25 16.07
N LEU A 262 15.16 11.99 16.06
CA LEU A 262 16.49 11.62 15.60
C LEU A 262 16.54 11.26 14.10
N LEU A 263 15.43 10.80 13.52
CA LEU A 263 15.41 10.26 12.17
C LEU A 263 14.41 11.01 11.28
N PRO A 264 14.80 11.38 10.05
CA PRO A 264 13.88 12.06 9.11
C PRO A 264 12.74 11.16 8.63
N ASN A 265 12.94 9.83 8.63
CA ASN A 265 11.93 8.82 8.31
C ASN A 265 11.95 7.74 9.40
N PRO A 266 11.32 8.01 10.57
CA PRO A 266 11.40 7.10 11.70
C PRO A 266 10.72 5.77 11.40
N PRO A 267 11.29 4.64 11.82
CA PRO A 267 10.69 3.32 11.63
C PRO A 267 9.44 3.11 12.49
N LEU A 268 9.25 3.91 13.52
CA LEU A 268 8.12 3.90 14.44
C LEU A 268 7.79 5.34 14.83
N THR A 269 6.51 5.70 14.77
CA THR A 269 5.97 6.99 15.24
C THR A 269 4.91 6.77 16.32
N ARG A 270 4.60 7.83 17.07
CA ARG A 270 3.49 7.78 18.04
C ARG A 270 2.16 7.54 17.35
N ASP A 271 1.95 8.11 16.17
CA ASP A 271 0.75 7.89 15.35
C ASP A 271 0.63 6.44 14.86
N MET A 272 1.75 5.78 14.53
CA MET A 272 1.76 4.34 14.24
C MET A 272 1.38 3.50 15.47
N LEU A 273 1.83 3.88 16.67
CA LEU A 273 1.40 3.22 17.91
C LEU A 273 -0.09 3.42 18.17
N ASP A 274 -0.62 4.62 17.89
CA ASP A 274 -2.04 4.89 17.98
C ASP A 274 -2.85 4.08 16.95
N SER A 275 -2.33 3.88 15.72
CA SER A 275 -2.93 2.97 14.73
C SER A 275 -2.97 1.51 15.21
N LEU A 276 -1.91 1.06 15.90
CA LEU A 276 -1.81 -0.29 16.46
C LEU A 276 -2.59 -0.49 17.77
N SER A 277 -3.27 0.54 18.27
CA SER A 277 -4.16 0.41 19.44
C SER A 277 -5.50 -0.23 19.11
N ILE A 278 -5.84 -0.34 17.83
CA ILE A 278 -6.98 -1.09 17.31
C ILE A 278 -6.49 -2.28 16.47
N ASP A 279 -7.26 -3.34 16.46
CA ASP A 279 -6.94 -4.53 15.67
C ASP A 279 -7.12 -4.25 14.16
N SER A 280 -6.15 -4.67 13.35
CA SER A 280 -6.21 -4.59 11.88
C SER A 280 -6.59 -5.98 11.33
N VAL A 281 -7.83 -6.38 11.63
CA VAL A 281 -8.43 -7.67 11.32
C VAL A 281 -9.73 -7.41 10.55
N ALA A 282 -9.95 -8.15 9.45
CA ALA A 282 -11.17 -8.01 8.65
C ALA A 282 -12.40 -8.51 9.45
N HIS A 283 -13.53 -7.85 9.23
CA HIS A 283 -14.80 -8.20 9.88
C HIS A 283 -15.54 -9.32 9.15
N ASP A 284 -15.40 -9.35 7.82
CA ASP A 284 -16.05 -10.30 6.92
C ASP A 284 -15.03 -11.26 6.28
N GLU A 285 -15.36 -11.79 5.10
CA GLU A 285 -14.44 -12.62 4.33
C GLU A 285 -13.12 -11.87 4.06
N PRO A 286 -11.97 -12.54 4.22
CA PRO A 286 -10.66 -11.90 4.08
C PRO A 286 -10.41 -11.24 2.73
N LEU A 287 -10.96 -11.80 1.65
CA LEU A 287 -10.86 -11.26 0.30
C LEU A 287 -12.19 -11.33 -0.45
N PRO A 288 -12.54 -10.30 -1.25
CA PRO A 288 -13.72 -10.31 -2.11
C PRO A 288 -13.55 -11.20 -3.34
N PHE A 289 -14.63 -11.38 -4.10
CA PHE A 289 -14.68 -12.09 -5.40
C PHE A 289 -14.36 -13.59 -5.31
N GLY A 290 -14.55 -14.22 -4.15
CA GLY A 290 -14.25 -15.64 -3.94
C GLY A 290 -12.76 -15.97 -4.06
N LEU A 291 -11.90 -15.02 -3.77
CA LEU A 291 -10.45 -15.21 -3.75
C LEU A 291 -10.03 -15.89 -2.44
N GLU A 292 -9.15 -16.90 -2.54
CA GLU A 292 -8.51 -17.48 -1.38
C GLU A 292 -7.25 -16.67 -1.02
N PRO A 293 -7.14 -16.17 0.23
CA PRO A 293 -6.00 -15.36 0.63
C PRO A 293 -4.74 -16.21 0.78
N THR A 294 -3.62 -15.70 0.27
CA THR A 294 -2.32 -16.37 0.30
C THR A 294 -1.68 -16.26 1.69
N PRO A 295 -1.30 -17.37 2.34
CA PRO A 295 -0.65 -17.34 3.64
C PRO A 295 0.76 -16.76 3.59
N MET A 296 1.15 -16.04 4.65
CA MET A 296 2.45 -15.39 4.75
C MET A 296 3.60 -16.38 4.65
N GLU A 297 3.42 -17.59 5.18
CA GLU A 297 4.40 -18.68 5.18
C GLU A 297 4.72 -19.22 3.78
N ALA A 298 3.81 -19.07 2.84
CA ALA A 298 4.03 -19.51 1.46
C ALA A 298 4.94 -18.53 0.67
N ILE A 299 4.94 -17.27 1.02
CA ILE A 299 5.60 -16.20 0.24
C ILE A 299 6.85 -15.66 0.94
N ALA A 300 6.75 -15.34 2.23
CA ALA A 300 7.78 -14.59 2.94
C ALA A 300 9.17 -15.30 2.97
N PRO A 301 9.29 -16.63 3.07
CA PRO A 301 10.59 -17.29 3.05
C PRO A 301 11.36 -17.04 1.76
N ALA A 302 10.69 -16.91 0.62
CA ALA A 302 11.34 -16.75 -0.68
C ALA A 302 12.16 -15.45 -0.80
N TYR A 303 11.79 -14.40 -0.05
CA TYR A 303 12.49 -13.12 -0.11
C TYR A 303 13.16 -12.69 1.21
N LEU A 304 12.73 -13.22 2.38
CA LEU A 304 13.36 -12.92 3.67
C LEU A 304 14.58 -13.79 3.94
N ALA A 305 14.58 -15.07 3.51
CA ALA A 305 15.67 -16.02 3.72
C ALA A 305 16.95 -15.69 2.90
N ASN A 306 17.08 -14.46 2.43
CA ASN A 306 17.98 -14.04 1.36
C ASN A 306 19.43 -13.77 1.78
N ASP A 307 20.01 -14.47 2.76
CA ASP A 307 21.44 -14.39 3.07
C ASP A 307 22.26 -15.63 2.65
N THR A 308 21.68 -16.60 1.95
CA THR A 308 22.45 -17.66 1.34
C THR A 308 22.94 -17.24 -0.05
N PHE A 309 24.15 -17.65 -0.45
CA PHE A 309 24.71 -17.46 -1.80
C PHE A 309 23.72 -17.84 -2.91
N ARG A 310 22.89 -18.83 -2.63
CA ARG A 310 21.86 -19.35 -3.56
C ARG A 310 20.72 -18.37 -3.81
N SER A 311 20.32 -17.57 -2.84
CA SER A 311 19.26 -16.58 -2.96
C SER A 311 19.73 -15.29 -3.63
N ARG A 312 21.00 -14.87 -3.43
CA ARG A 312 21.62 -13.81 -4.24
C ARG A 312 21.69 -14.23 -5.72
N TYR A 313 21.95 -15.49 -6.00
CA TYR A 313 21.98 -16.01 -7.36
C TYR A 313 20.58 -16.04 -8.00
N VAL A 314 19.54 -16.36 -7.26
CA VAL A 314 18.15 -16.31 -7.73
C VAL A 314 17.71 -14.87 -8.01
N LEU A 315 18.06 -13.91 -7.12
CA LEU A 315 17.81 -12.49 -7.35
C LEU A 315 18.57 -11.94 -8.58
N TRP A 316 19.83 -12.36 -8.77
CA TRP A 316 20.59 -11.99 -9.96
C TRP A 316 20.02 -12.64 -11.22
N ARG A 317 19.53 -13.87 -11.13
CA ARG A 317 18.88 -14.57 -12.23
C ARG A 317 17.52 -13.94 -12.60
N MET A 318 16.74 -13.50 -11.62
CA MET A 318 15.50 -12.77 -11.87
C MET A 318 15.80 -11.40 -12.50
N ARG A 319 16.83 -10.69 -12.05
CA ARG A 319 17.29 -9.43 -12.67
C ARG A 319 17.86 -9.66 -14.08
N ALA A 320 18.58 -10.75 -14.31
CA ALA A 320 19.16 -11.09 -15.62
C ALA A 320 18.17 -11.68 -16.62
N ARG A 321 17.00 -12.15 -16.18
CA ARG A 321 15.89 -12.57 -17.06
C ARG A 321 15.02 -11.40 -17.54
N HIS A 322 15.24 -10.23 -16.99
CA HIS A 322 14.56 -8.98 -17.34
C HIS A 322 15.55 -7.95 -17.92
N GLY A 323 16.74 -8.41 -18.35
CA GLY A 323 17.73 -7.65 -19.12
C GLY A 323 17.86 -8.20 -20.54
#